data_d187e850399b463b6ebb2a39438e0889
#
_entry.id   d187e850399b463b6ebb2a39438e0889
#
_cell.length_a   1.000
_cell.length_b   1.000
_cell.length_c   1.000
_cell.angle_alpha   90.00
_cell.angle_beta   90.00
_cell.angle_gamma   90.00
#
_symmetry.space_group_name_H-M   'P 1'
#
loop_
_entity.id
_entity.type
_entity.pdbx_description
1 polymer ?
#
loop_
_entity_poly.entity_id
_entity_poly.type
_entity_poly.pdbx_seq_one_letter_code
_entity_poly.pdbx_strand_id
1 'polypeptide(L)'
;MNNTGYYITDKGEKVIIESQGFINLSNRNIVELILPEGIKVVYCYNNQLTKLILPEGVKRVYCENNQLNKLILPEGIKDVYCSNNKLKELTLPEGIKEVWCDNVIDVEKYMGPEWDKCDIQINCL
;
A
#
# COMPACT_ATOMS: atom_id res chain seq x y z
N MET A 1 13.71 0.49 -18.37
CA MET A 1 12.45 0.59 -17.69
C MET A 1 11.85 -0.78 -17.47
N ASN A 2 11.51 -1.10 -16.28
CA ASN A 2 11.04 -2.44 -15.95
C ASN A 2 9.53 -2.42 -15.72
N ASN A 3 8.75 -3.01 -16.64
CA ASN A 3 7.30 -3.05 -16.52
C ASN A 3 6.81 -4.36 -15.94
N THR A 4 7.71 -5.17 -15.40
CA THR A 4 7.32 -6.42 -14.78
C THR A 4 7.44 -6.34 -13.27
N GLY A 5 6.55 -7.02 -12.59
CA GLY A 5 6.62 -7.23 -11.18
C GLY A 5 6.43 -8.70 -10.90
N TYR A 6 6.28 -9.05 -9.65
CA TYR A 6 6.04 -10.44 -9.29
C TYR A 6 5.48 -10.53 -7.88
N TYR A 7 4.90 -11.68 -7.56
CA TYR A 7 4.59 -11.99 -6.18
C TYR A 7 5.07 -13.40 -5.83
N ILE A 8 5.25 -13.62 -4.55
CA ILE A 8 5.68 -14.92 -4.02
C ILE A 8 4.62 -15.35 -3.00
N THR A 9 4.16 -16.59 -3.13
CA THR A 9 3.16 -17.16 -2.22
C THR A 9 3.83 -17.79 -1.02
N ASP A 10 3.03 -18.18 -0.02
CA ASP A 10 3.52 -18.83 1.18
C ASP A 10 4.13 -20.23 0.91
N LYS A 11 3.91 -20.76 -0.29
CA LYS A 11 4.53 -22.02 -0.73
C LYS A 11 5.77 -21.78 -1.57
N GLY A 12 6.20 -20.53 -1.71
CA GLY A 12 7.40 -20.19 -2.47
C GLY A 12 7.19 -20.08 -3.97
N GLU A 13 5.96 -20.11 -4.44
CA GLU A 13 5.68 -19.95 -5.87
C GLU A 13 5.88 -18.52 -6.27
N LYS A 14 6.59 -18.30 -7.38
CA LYS A 14 6.81 -16.97 -7.93
C LYS A 14 5.97 -16.78 -9.18
N VAL A 15 5.15 -15.74 -9.19
CA VAL A 15 4.26 -15.43 -10.32
C VAL A 15 4.62 -14.05 -10.86
N ILE A 16 4.84 -13.97 -12.15
CA ILE A 16 5.20 -12.72 -12.83
C ILE A 16 3.93 -11.94 -13.12
N ILE A 17 3.98 -10.62 -12.87
CA ILE A 17 2.88 -9.72 -13.10
C ILE A 17 3.24 -8.80 -14.25
N GLU A 18 2.36 -8.76 -15.27
CA GLU A 18 2.55 -7.87 -16.42
C GLU A 18 1.34 -6.97 -16.63
N SER A 19 0.47 -6.89 -15.65
CA SER A 19 -0.75 -6.08 -15.73
C SER A 19 -0.47 -4.59 -15.67
N GLN A 20 -1.42 -3.81 -16.13
CA GLN A 20 -1.41 -2.35 -16.01
C GLN A 20 -2.78 -1.90 -15.53
N GLY A 21 -2.82 -0.66 -15.00
CA GLY A 21 -4.05 -0.08 -14.53
C GLY A 21 -4.39 -0.59 -13.14
N PHE A 22 -5.30 -1.55 -13.07
CA PHE A 22 -5.70 -2.05 -11.78
C PHE A 22 -5.50 -3.56 -11.69
N ILE A 23 -5.20 -4.05 -10.50
CA ILE A 23 -4.98 -5.47 -10.30
C ILE A 23 -5.58 -5.90 -8.96
N ASN A 24 -6.21 -7.06 -8.94
CA ASN A 24 -6.76 -7.63 -7.72
C ASN A 24 -6.02 -8.93 -7.40
N LEU A 25 -5.25 -8.88 -6.33
CA LEU A 25 -4.46 -10.01 -5.84
C LEU A 25 -4.86 -10.39 -4.41
N SER A 26 -6.08 -10.07 -4.00
CA SER A 26 -6.54 -10.38 -2.65
C SER A 26 -6.77 -11.88 -2.46
N ASN A 27 -6.61 -12.34 -1.22
CA ASN A 27 -6.92 -13.72 -0.82
C ASN A 27 -6.12 -14.78 -1.59
N ARG A 28 -4.80 -14.59 -1.75
CA ARG A 28 -3.96 -15.50 -2.54
C ARG A 28 -2.76 -16.06 -1.79
N ASN A 29 -2.71 -15.89 -0.47
CA ASN A 29 -1.60 -16.37 0.35
C ASN A 29 -0.26 -15.80 -0.11
N ILE A 30 -0.23 -14.53 -0.49
CA ILE A 30 0.95 -13.85 -0.98
C ILE A 30 1.76 -13.31 0.20
N VAL A 31 3.06 -13.56 0.21
CA VAL A 31 3.95 -13.07 1.27
C VAL A 31 4.81 -11.91 0.79
N GLU A 32 5.07 -11.79 -0.49
CA GLU A 32 5.87 -10.70 -1.04
C GLU A 32 5.28 -10.25 -2.37
N LEU A 33 5.13 -8.94 -2.55
CA LEU A 33 4.52 -8.37 -3.76
C LEU A 33 5.32 -7.16 -4.23
N ILE A 34 5.85 -7.25 -5.43
CA ILE A 34 6.52 -6.16 -6.11
C ILE A 34 5.68 -5.84 -7.35
N LEU A 35 5.04 -4.68 -7.35
CA LEU A 35 4.15 -4.31 -8.44
C LEU A 35 4.93 -3.70 -9.61
N PRO A 36 4.51 -3.97 -10.84
CA PRO A 36 5.15 -3.34 -12.00
C PRO A 36 4.69 -1.89 -12.16
N GLU A 37 5.45 -1.12 -12.91
CA GLU A 37 5.04 0.23 -13.27
C GLU A 37 3.76 0.18 -14.09
N GLY A 38 2.93 1.21 -13.95
CA GLY A 38 1.67 1.28 -14.67
C GLY A 38 0.46 0.87 -13.86
N ILE A 39 0.66 0.26 -12.70
CA ILE A 39 -0.46 -0.06 -11.81
C ILE A 39 -0.93 1.23 -11.13
N LYS A 40 -2.22 1.48 -11.19
CA LYS A 40 -2.85 2.65 -10.57
C LYS A 40 -3.61 2.28 -9.29
N VAL A 41 -4.23 1.11 -9.27
CA VAL A 41 -5.02 0.64 -8.13
C VAL A 41 -4.68 -0.81 -7.88
N VAL A 42 -4.35 -1.14 -6.61
CA VAL A 42 -4.04 -2.51 -6.24
C VAL A 42 -4.91 -2.95 -5.08
N TYR A 43 -5.51 -4.12 -5.21
CA TYR A 43 -6.22 -4.80 -4.14
C TYR A 43 -5.35 -5.99 -3.75
N CYS A 44 -4.74 -5.94 -2.57
CA CYS A 44 -3.90 -7.03 -2.08
C CYS A 44 -4.20 -7.35 -0.61
N TYR A 45 -5.43 -7.08 -0.19
CA TYR A 45 -5.84 -7.35 1.18
C TYR A 45 -6.02 -8.86 1.42
N ASN A 46 -6.05 -9.24 2.68
CA ASN A 46 -6.23 -10.63 3.10
C ASN A 46 -5.16 -11.56 2.51
N ASN A 47 -3.91 -11.17 2.68
CA ASN A 47 -2.77 -12.00 2.32
C ASN A 47 -1.88 -12.13 3.56
N GLN A 48 -0.64 -12.48 3.38
CA GLN A 48 0.33 -12.61 4.46
C GLN A 48 1.55 -11.74 4.15
N LEU A 49 1.32 -10.58 3.53
CA LEU A 49 2.40 -9.75 3.02
C LEU A 49 3.30 -9.24 4.14
N THR A 50 4.59 -9.48 3.98
CA THR A 50 5.62 -8.87 4.80
C THR A 50 6.38 -7.82 3.99
N LYS A 51 6.23 -7.84 2.66
CA LYS A 51 6.91 -6.89 1.77
C LYS A 51 5.97 -6.47 0.66
N LEU A 52 5.78 -5.18 0.48
CA LEU A 52 4.95 -4.61 -0.57
C LEU A 52 5.69 -3.41 -1.15
N ILE A 53 6.03 -3.49 -2.44
CA ILE A 53 6.69 -2.40 -3.15
C ILE A 53 5.70 -1.79 -4.12
N LEU A 54 5.39 -0.52 -3.92
CA LEU A 54 4.45 0.23 -4.74
C LEU A 54 5.23 1.12 -5.71
N PRO A 55 4.97 1.02 -7.02
CA PRO A 55 5.67 1.87 -7.99
C PRO A 55 5.08 3.29 -8.00
N GLU A 56 5.79 4.18 -8.66
CA GLU A 56 5.27 5.51 -8.92
C GLU A 56 3.98 5.41 -9.71
N GLY A 57 3.05 6.30 -9.43
CA GLY A 57 1.79 6.34 -10.18
C GLY A 57 0.64 5.60 -9.53
N VAL A 58 0.87 4.82 -8.49
CA VAL A 58 -0.23 4.18 -7.77
C VAL A 58 -1.07 5.26 -7.10
N LYS A 59 -2.38 5.18 -7.26
CA LYS A 59 -3.33 6.14 -6.69
C LYS A 59 -4.08 5.59 -5.50
N ARG A 60 -4.32 4.28 -5.46
CA ARG A 60 -5.03 3.63 -4.36
C ARG A 60 -4.43 2.29 -4.05
N VAL A 61 -4.29 1.98 -2.76
CA VAL A 61 -3.82 0.68 -2.31
C VAL A 61 -4.74 0.16 -1.21
N TYR A 62 -5.17 -1.08 -1.37
CA TYR A 62 -6.00 -1.79 -0.40
C TYR A 62 -5.17 -2.96 0.09
N CYS A 63 -4.42 -2.76 1.18
CA CYS A 63 -3.52 -3.77 1.73
C CYS A 63 -3.85 -4.15 3.17
N GLU A 64 -5.10 -3.99 3.57
CA GLU A 64 -5.52 -4.37 4.90
C GLU A 64 -5.42 -5.88 5.13
N ASN A 65 -5.30 -6.26 6.39
CA ASN A 65 -5.19 -7.68 6.78
C ASN A 65 -3.98 -8.36 6.17
N ASN A 66 -2.82 -7.83 6.48
CA ASN A 66 -1.54 -8.40 6.08
C ASN A 66 -0.59 -8.39 7.30
N GLN A 67 0.69 -8.56 7.07
CA GLN A 67 1.70 -8.61 8.12
C GLN A 67 2.76 -7.53 7.91
N LEU A 68 2.41 -6.44 7.24
CA LEU A 68 3.36 -5.40 6.91
C LEU A 68 3.83 -4.66 8.16
N ASN A 69 5.13 -4.53 8.34
CA ASN A 69 5.69 -3.69 9.39
C ASN A 69 6.27 -2.40 8.82
N LYS A 70 6.26 -2.26 7.50
CA LYS A 70 6.75 -1.07 6.81
C LYS A 70 5.97 -0.92 5.52
N LEU A 71 5.59 0.30 5.20
CA LEU A 71 4.89 0.61 3.95
C LEU A 71 5.36 1.97 3.48
N ILE A 72 5.97 2.01 2.29
CA ILE A 72 6.43 3.25 1.69
C ILE A 72 5.43 3.64 0.62
N LEU A 73 4.84 4.82 0.78
CA LEU A 73 3.81 5.31 -0.13
C LEU A 73 4.45 6.22 -1.18
N PRO A 74 4.14 5.98 -2.47
CA PRO A 74 4.70 6.84 -3.53
C PRO A 74 4.02 8.19 -3.56
N GLU A 75 4.71 9.18 -4.11
CA GLU A 75 4.13 10.49 -4.33
C GLU A 75 2.90 10.37 -5.23
N GLY A 76 1.90 11.17 -4.97
CA GLY A 76 0.69 11.18 -5.78
C GLY A 76 -0.38 10.19 -5.39
N ILE A 77 -0.11 9.31 -4.41
CA ILE A 77 -1.12 8.39 -3.94
C ILE A 77 -2.26 9.16 -3.27
N LYS A 78 -3.49 8.72 -3.45
CA LYS A 78 -4.68 9.41 -2.94
C LYS A 78 -5.33 8.68 -1.78
N ASP A 79 -5.43 7.36 -1.83
CA ASP A 79 -6.14 6.60 -0.81
C ASP A 79 -5.33 5.38 -0.39
N VAL A 80 -5.26 5.15 0.92
CA VAL A 80 -4.51 4.04 1.50
C VAL A 80 -5.38 3.33 2.52
N TYR A 81 -5.53 2.02 2.35
CA TYR A 81 -6.26 1.18 3.29
C TYR A 81 -5.28 0.14 3.81
N CYS A 82 -4.76 0.35 5.04
CA CYS A 82 -3.71 -0.49 5.59
C CYS A 82 -3.99 -0.95 7.02
N SER A 83 -5.27 -1.04 7.39
CA SER A 83 -5.66 -1.52 8.72
C SER A 83 -5.26 -2.97 8.92
N ASN A 84 -5.08 -3.36 10.16
CA ASN A 84 -4.76 -4.72 10.55
C ASN A 84 -3.46 -5.20 9.89
N ASN A 85 -2.42 -4.44 10.13
CA ASN A 85 -1.05 -4.76 9.78
C ASN A 85 -0.19 -4.59 11.05
N LYS A 86 1.11 -4.57 10.89
CA LYS A 86 2.04 -4.38 12.01
C LYS A 86 2.81 -3.08 11.89
N LEU A 87 2.22 -2.10 11.21
CA LEU A 87 2.85 -0.79 11.01
C LEU A 87 2.84 -0.02 12.32
N LYS A 88 3.93 0.67 12.60
CA LYS A 88 4.04 1.55 13.76
C LYS A 88 4.07 3.01 13.36
N GLU A 89 4.41 3.28 12.14
CA GLU A 89 4.40 4.63 11.60
C GLU A 89 4.08 4.59 10.12
N LEU A 90 3.59 5.68 9.60
CA LEU A 90 3.21 5.78 8.20
C LEU A 90 3.46 7.22 7.77
N THR A 91 4.33 7.39 6.79
CA THR A 91 4.62 8.71 6.23
C THR A 91 3.63 8.98 5.10
N LEU A 92 2.87 10.05 5.22
CA LEU A 92 1.82 10.38 4.26
C LEU A 92 2.34 11.41 3.26
N PRO A 93 2.37 11.09 1.96
CA PRO A 93 2.76 12.06 0.95
C PRO A 93 1.75 13.19 0.84
N GLU A 94 2.22 14.32 0.36
CA GLU A 94 1.35 15.47 0.11
C GLU A 94 0.26 15.09 -0.88
N GLY A 95 -0.95 15.58 -0.64
CA GLY A 95 -2.08 15.35 -1.55
C GLY A 95 -2.89 14.10 -1.28
N ILE A 96 -2.51 13.31 -0.27
CA ILE A 96 -3.30 12.15 0.10
C ILE A 96 -4.68 12.58 0.60
N LYS A 97 -5.71 11.80 0.31
CA LYS A 97 -7.11 12.17 0.64
C LYS A 97 -7.70 11.34 1.75
N GLU A 98 -7.46 10.04 1.75
CA GLU A 98 -8.09 9.15 2.71
C GLU A 98 -7.12 8.09 3.18
N VAL A 99 -7.07 7.86 4.48
CA VAL A 99 -6.22 6.84 5.09
C VAL A 99 -7.06 6.03 6.08
N TRP A 100 -7.01 4.71 5.94
CA TRP A 100 -7.58 3.79 6.92
C TRP A 100 -6.43 3.00 7.52
N CYS A 101 -6.18 3.18 8.79
CA CYS A 101 -5.05 2.56 9.48
C CYS A 101 -5.43 2.18 10.89
N ASP A 102 -4.54 1.45 11.56
CA ASP A 102 -4.74 1.11 12.97
C ASP A 102 -4.47 2.33 13.84
N ASN A 103 -5.14 2.41 14.97
CA ASN A 103 -5.04 3.58 15.84
C ASN A 103 -3.71 3.71 16.57
N VAL A 104 -2.85 2.69 16.48
CA VAL A 104 -1.52 2.74 17.10
C VAL A 104 -0.47 3.31 16.15
N ILE A 105 -0.84 3.65 14.92
CA ILE A 105 0.11 4.17 13.94
C ILE A 105 0.31 5.66 14.15
N ASP A 106 1.56 6.08 14.17
CA ASP A 106 1.91 7.49 14.20
C ASP A 106 1.90 8.02 12.78
N VAL A 107 0.88 8.80 12.44
CA VAL A 107 0.75 9.38 11.10
C VAL A 107 1.14 10.85 11.05
N GLU A 108 1.59 11.40 12.19
CA GLU A 108 1.93 12.82 12.25
C GLU A 108 3.29 13.15 11.68
N LYS A 109 4.17 12.18 11.67
CA LYS A 109 5.53 12.45 11.35
C LYS A 109 5.77 13.12 10.03
N TYR A 110 4.82 12.97 9.04
CA TYR A 110 5.17 13.42 7.79
C TYR A 110 4.55 14.66 7.45
N MET A 111 3.56 15.04 8.19
CA MET A 111 2.79 16.18 7.79
C MET A 111 3.64 17.43 7.77
N GLY A 112 3.81 17.97 6.60
CA GLY A 112 4.47 19.25 6.43
C GLY A 112 3.63 20.38 6.97
N PRO A 113 4.08 21.62 6.82
CA PRO A 113 3.38 22.77 7.42
C PRO A 113 2.00 23.03 6.88
N GLU A 114 1.64 22.43 5.77
CA GLU A 114 0.34 22.66 5.15
C GLU A 114 -0.66 21.54 5.38
N TRP A 115 -0.30 20.53 6.19
CA TRP A 115 -1.15 19.35 6.31
C TRP A 115 -2.53 19.65 6.89
N ASP A 116 -2.61 20.59 7.82
CA ASP A 116 -3.87 20.95 8.46
C ASP A 116 -4.83 21.66 7.51
N LYS A 117 -4.36 22.02 6.33
CA LYS A 117 -5.19 22.64 5.31
C LYS A 117 -5.65 21.64 4.26
N CYS A 118 -5.25 20.40 4.41
CA CYS A 118 -5.63 19.35 3.47
C CYS A 118 -6.89 18.65 3.95
N ASP A 119 -7.74 18.28 3.03
CA ASP A 119 -8.93 17.51 3.35
C ASP A 119 -8.56 16.04 3.45
N ILE A 120 -7.80 15.69 4.49
CA ILE A 120 -7.41 14.31 4.70
C ILE A 120 -8.34 13.68 5.70
N GLN A 121 -8.90 12.54 5.32
CA GLN A 121 -9.70 11.75 6.25
C GLN A 121 -8.85 10.59 6.74
N ILE A 122 -8.57 10.57 8.04
CA ILE A 122 -7.80 9.50 8.66
C ILE A 122 -8.74 8.70 9.54
N ASN A 123 -8.90 7.43 9.21
CA ASN A 123 -9.80 6.53 9.93
C ASN A 123 -8.95 5.49 10.66
N CYS A 124 -8.95 5.58 11.99
CA CYS A 124 -8.20 4.65 12.83
C CYS A 124 -9.15 3.64 13.45
N LEU A 125 -8.81 2.40 13.32
CA LEU A 125 -9.63 1.32 13.85
C LEU A 125 -9.10 0.74 15.14
#